data_2bb5ea654e4d62e396dafe03bd2830be
#
_entry.id   2bb5ea654e4d62e396dafe03bd2830be
#
_cell.length_a   1.000
_cell.length_b   1.000
_cell.length_c   1.000
_cell.angle_alpha   90.00
_cell.angle_beta   90.00
_cell.angle_gamma   90.00
#
_symmetry.space_group_name_H-M   'P 1'
#
loop_
_entity.id
_entity.type
_entity.pdbx_description
1 polymer ?
#
loop_
_entity_poly.entity_id
_entity_poly.type
_entity_poly.pdbx_seq_one_letter_code
_entity_poly.pdbx_strand_id
1 'polypeptide(L)'
;MTRSLLLILGLLVASNSFSQQKCDCSNLQADKILLQNFWTTFKDAIKNKNKTKLSNLCRFPFNCDYCILDSTKTDDKPYHKITKSSFDESQYQIFFIPRLVQEVNKHSFPQDLFIFLPYFNTVDKKCSYSFSYIAIDENAERPGMQHFFDIQKINGQFKIISAWTVP
;
A
#
# COMPACT_ATOMS: atom_id res chain seq x y z
N MET A 1 65.74 41.29 9.43
CA MET A 1 65.40 39.87 9.56
C MET A 1 63.97 39.73 10.02
N THR A 2 63.05 39.67 9.09
CA THR A 2 61.58 39.60 9.35
C THR A 2 61.09 38.20 9.01
N ARG A 3 60.70 37.43 10.01
CA ARG A 3 60.09 36.12 9.88
C ARG A 3 58.62 36.27 9.60
N SER A 4 58.19 35.98 8.36
CA SER A 4 56.77 35.85 8.01
C SER A 4 56.22 34.56 8.58
N LEU A 5 55.21 34.65 9.43
CA LEU A 5 54.44 33.54 9.97
C LEU A 5 53.25 33.30 9.03
N LEU A 6 53.31 32.28 8.22
CA LEU A 6 52.20 31.83 7.37
C LEU A 6 51.20 31.03 8.24
N LEU A 7 50.09 31.65 8.55
CA LEU A 7 48.93 31.00 9.15
C LEU A 7 48.15 30.23 8.07
N ILE A 8 48.32 28.91 8.05
CA ILE A 8 47.51 28.01 7.22
C ILE A 8 46.21 27.79 7.97
N LEU A 9 45.17 28.52 7.55
CA LEU A 9 43.79 28.31 8.00
C LEU A 9 43.22 27.11 7.31
N GLY A 10 43.30 25.94 7.96
CA GLY A 10 42.65 24.72 7.47
C GLY A 10 41.14 24.83 7.56
N LEU A 11 40.46 25.06 6.44
CA LEU A 11 39.02 24.89 6.31
C LEU A 11 38.68 23.41 6.45
N LEU A 12 38.31 22.99 7.63
CA LEU A 12 37.58 21.72 7.83
C LEU A 12 36.17 21.86 7.25
N VAL A 13 36.04 21.52 5.99
CA VAL A 13 34.73 21.28 5.39
C VAL A 13 34.19 19.99 6.00
N ALA A 14 33.41 20.13 7.06
CA ALA A 14 32.60 19.05 7.58
C ALA A 14 31.56 18.70 6.50
N SER A 15 31.90 17.77 5.61
CA SER A 15 30.94 17.13 4.73
C SER A 15 29.97 16.34 5.59
N ASN A 16 28.87 17.00 5.98
CA ASN A 16 27.68 16.31 6.48
C ASN A 16 27.20 15.40 5.34
N SER A 17 27.76 14.22 5.26
CA SER A 17 27.16 13.13 4.50
C SER A 17 25.81 12.87 5.14
N PHE A 18 24.75 13.50 4.60
CA PHE A 18 23.39 13.03 4.81
C PHE A 18 23.36 11.60 4.29
N SER A 19 23.66 10.67 5.16
CA SER A 19 23.34 9.26 4.94
C SER A 19 21.84 9.24 4.71
N GLN A 20 21.42 9.22 3.45
CA GLN A 20 20.07 8.81 3.08
C GLN A 20 19.92 7.40 3.64
N GLN A 21 19.30 7.31 4.79
CA GLN A 21 18.95 6.05 5.40
C GLN A 21 18.00 5.36 4.41
N LYS A 22 18.61 4.57 3.52
CA LYS A 22 17.90 3.72 2.57
C LYS A 22 17.14 2.74 3.44
N CYS A 23 15.87 3.00 3.70
CA CYS A 23 15.02 2.02 4.37
C CYS A 23 15.05 0.77 3.51
N ASP A 24 15.74 -0.23 4.01
CA ASP A 24 15.78 -1.53 3.37
C ASP A 24 14.44 -2.23 3.65
N CYS A 25 13.52 -2.12 2.70
CA CYS A 25 12.24 -2.83 2.76
C CYS A 25 12.40 -4.34 2.49
N SER A 26 13.62 -4.83 2.32
CA SER A 26 13.88 -6.24 1.97
C SER A 26 13.75 -7.20 3.15
N ASN A 27 13.57 -6.72 4.37
CA ASN A 27 13.43 -7.60 5.54
C ASN A 27 12.03 -8.25 5.63
N LEU A 28 11.63 -8.89 4.52
CA LEU A 28 10.42 -9.70 4.41
C LEU A 28 10.31 -10.77 5.50
N GLN A 29 11.44 -11.28 5.98
CA GLN A 29 11.43 -12.34 6.98
C GLN A 29 10.85 -11.87 8.32
N ALA A 30 11.17 -10.65 8.76
CA ALA A 30 10.63 -10.09 10.00
C ALA A 30 9.12 -9.83 9.91
N ASP A 31 8.63 -9.49 8.73
CA ASP A 31 7.22 -9.17 8.51
C ASP A 31 6.37 -10.39 8.05
N LYS A 32 7.02 -11.51 7.72
CA LYS A 32 6.34 -12.69 7.15
C LYS A 32 5.16 -13.19 8.00
N ILE A 33 5.36 -13.33 9.29
CA ILE A 33 4.30 -13.81 10.21
C ILE A 33 3.14 -12.81 10.26
N LEU A 34 3.45 -11.51 10.31
CA LEU A 34 2.42 -10.46 10.34
C LEU A 34 1.65 -10.39 9.03
N LEU A 35 2.32 -10.58 7.88
CA LEU A 35 1.69 -10.67 6.57
C LEU A 35 0.78 -11.90 6.47
N GLN A 36 1.22 -13.04 7.00
CA GLN A 36 0.40 -14.26 7.08
C GLN A 36 -0.86 -14.05 7.91
N ASN A 37 -0.72 -13.41 9.08
CA ASN A 37 -1.85 -13.10 9.94
C ASN A 37 -2.84 -12.14 9.27
N PHE A 38 -2.32 -11.09 8.64
CA PHE A 38 -3.14 -10.16 7.85
C PHE A 38 -3.92 -10.93 6.77
N TRP A 39 -3.22 -11.73 5.97
CA TRP A 39 -3.82 -12.47 4.87
C TRP A 39 -4.89 -13.46 5.33
N THR A 40 -4.59 -14.23 6.36
CA THR A 40 -5.55 -15.19 6.94
C THR A 40 -6.82 -14.47 7.40
N THR A 41 -6.65 -13.33 8.08
CA THR A 41 -7.78 -12.52 8.56
C THR A 41 -8.56 -11.90 7.39
N PHE A 42 -7.86 -11.41 6.37
CA PHE A 42 -8.46 -10.83 5.16
C PHE A 42 -9.27 -11.89 4.40
N LYS A 43 -8.67 -13.06 4.16
CA LYS A 43 -9.32 -14.19 3.49
C LYS A 43 -10.58 -14.65 4.24
N ASP A 44 -10.49 -14.79 5.56
CA ASP A 44 -11.64 -15.15 6.39
C ASP A 44 -12.74 -14.08 6.33
N ALA A 45 -12.38 -12.81 6.37
CA ALA A 45 -13.32 -11.70 6.26
C ALA A 45 -14.04 -11.67 4.90
N ILE A 46 -13.31 -11.91 3.81
CA ILE A 46 -13.87 -12.03 2.46
C ILE A 46 -14.83 -13.22 2.36
N LYS A 47 -14.37 -14.42 2.78
CA LYS A 47 -15.15 -15.65 2.71
C LYS A 47 -16.48 -15.55 3.47
N ASN A 48 -16.45 -14.96 4.66
CA ASN A 48 -17.62 -14.84 5.54
C ASN A 48 -18.38 -13.52 5.34
N LYS A 49 -18.03 -12.72 4.34
CA LYS A 49 -18.60 -11.38 4.07
C LYS A 49 -18.63 -10.49 5.33
N ASN A 50 -17.57 -10.59 6.14
CA ASN A 50 -17.51 -9.90 7.42
C ASN A 50 -16.99 -8.47 7.27
N LYS A 51 -17.92 -7.54 7.09
CA LYS A 51 -17.63 -6.10 6.96
C LYS A 51 -16.84 -5.54 8.14
N THR A 52 -17.17 -5.94 9.36
CA THR A 52 -16.47 -5.46 10.56
C THR A 52 -15.01 -5.88 10.58
N LYS A 53 -14.70 -7.14 10.24
CA LYS A 53 -13.31 -7.60 10.12
C LYS A 53 -12.56 -6.84 9.02
N LEU A 54 -13.19 -6.63 7.86
CA LEU A 54 -12.58 -5.84 6.76
C LEU A 54 -12.30 -4.41 7.20
N SER A 55 -13.25 -3.77 7.86
CA SER A 55 -13.07 -2.43 8.41
C SER A 55 -11.88 -2.35 9.37
N ASN A 56 -11.72 -3.36 10.22
CA ASN A 56 -10.59 -3.43 11.15
C ASN A 56 -9.24 -3.65 10.45
N LEU A 57 -9.23 -4.17 9.22
CA LEU A 57 -8.02 -4.30 8.40
C LEU A 57 -7.68 -3.03 7.62
N CYS A 58 -8.54 -2.02 7.61
CA CYS A 58 -8.30 -0.75 6.94
C CYS A 58 -7.81 0.32 7.93
N ARG A 59 -6.99 1.26 7.42
CA ARG A 59 -6.69 2.53 8.06
C ARG A 59 -7.55 3.60 7.40
N PHE A 60 -8.38 4.27 8.16
CA PHE A 60 -9.20 5.35 7.65
C PHE A 60 -8.62 6.74 7.96
N PRO A 61 -8.79 7.72 7.05
CA PRO A 61 -9.25 7.52 5.68
C PRO A 61 -8.17 6.87 4.81
N PHE A 62 -8.56 6.08 3.81
CA PHE A 62 -7.64 5.59 2.78
C PHE A 62 -8.02 6.11 1.39
N ASN A 63 -7.06 6.17 0.48
CA ASN A 63 -7.29 6.63 -0.88
C ASN A 63 -7.77 5.48 -1.77
N CYS A 64 -8.71 5.77 -2.67
CA CYS A 64 -9.18 4.80 -3.66
C CYS A 64 -9.47 5.52 -4.98
N ASP A 65 -8.94 5.04 -6.09
CA ASP A 65 -9.18 5.63 -7.40
C ASP A 65 -10.36 5.01 -8.14
N TYR A 66 -10.72 3.76 -7.83
CA TYR A 66 -11.84 3.06 -8.46
C TYR A 66 -13.07 2.90 -7.54
N CYS A 67 -13.07 3.52 -6.36
CA CYS A 67 -14.21 3.54 -5.48
C CYS A 67 -15.18 4.65 -5.91
N ILE A 68 -16.16 4.31 -6.71
CA ILE A 68 -17.20 5.24 -7.14
C ILE A 68 -18.15 5.44 -5.98
N LEU A 69 -18.09 6.61 -5.36
CA LEU A 69 -18.98 6.98 -4.26
C LEU A 69 -20.34 7.45 -4.74
N ASP A 70 -20.37 8.13 -5.87
CA ASP A 70 -21.58 8.69 -6.46
C ASP A 70 -21.31 9.01 -7.93
N SER A 71 -21.95 8.27 -8.83
CA SER A 71 -21.80 8.45 -10.27
C SER A 71 -22.31 9.82 -10.78
N THR A 72 -22.98 10.58 -9.92
CA THR A 72 -23.50 11.93 -10.26
C THR A 72 -22.52 13.04 -9.92
N LYS A 73 -21.46 12.75 -9.16
CA LYS A 73 -20.42 13.72 -8.83
C LYS A 73 -19.19 13.49 -9.71
N THR A 74 -19.06 14.32 -10.73
CA THR A 74 -17.80 14.50 -11.44
C THR A 74 -16.82 15.22 -10.52
N ASP A 75 -16.17 14.45 -9.65
CA ASP A 75 -15.09 14.98 -8.84
C ASP A 75 -13.81 14.80 -9.67
N ASP A 76 -13.20 15.91 -10.11
CA ASP A 76 -11.95 15.91 -10.89
C ASP A 76 -10.73 15.40 -10.11
N LYS A 77 -10.96 14.84 -8.94
CA LYS A 77 -9.91 14.30 -8.10
C LYS A 77 -9.59 12.85 -8.48
N PRO A 78 -8.32 12.55 -8.78
CA PRO A 78 -7.90 11.21 -9.17
C PRO A 78 -8.06 10.16 -8.05
N TYR A 79 -8.30 10.59 -6.82
CA TYR A 79 -8.47 9.71 -5.66
C TYR A 79 -9.60 10.16 -4.76
N HIS A 80 -10.45 9.22 -4.38
CA HIS A 80 -11.47 9.42 -3.37
C HIS A 80 -10.96 9.00 -2.00
N LYS A 81 -11.24 9.80 -0.97
CA LYS A 81 -10.94 9.44 0.41
C LYS A 81 -12.09 8.63 1.00
N ILE A 82 -11.83 7.37 1.25
CA ILE A 82 -12.77 6.48 1.91
C ILE A 82 -12.67 6.70 3.41
N THR A 83 -13.70 7.29 3.99
CA THR A 83 -13.83 7.44 5.44
C THR A 83 -14.41 6.17 6.06
N LYS A 84 -14.34 6.06 7.39
CA LYS A 84 -15.00 4.95 8.11
C LYS A 84 -16.50 4.91 7.84
N SER A 85 -17.16 6.07 7.81
CA SER A 85 -18.60 6.18 7.54
C SER A 85 -18.96 5.71 6.14
N SER A 86 -18.27 6.25 5.09
CA SER A 86 -18.54 5.84 3.71
C SER A 86 -18.22 4.37 3.45
N PHE A 87 -17.19 3.83 4.12
CA PHE A 87 -16.90 2.41 4.10
C PHE A 87 -18.09 1.60 4.65
N ASP A 88 -18.57 1.94 5.83
CA ASP A 88 -19.67 1.22 6.49
C ASP A 88 -21.00 1.33 5.73
N GLU A 89 -21.18 2.42 5.00
CA GLU A 89 -22.36 2.62 4.18
C GLU A 89 -22.35 1.74 2.92
N SER A 90 -21.31 1.84 2.09
CA SER A 90 -21.28 1.16 0.79
C SER A 90 -19.91 0.73 0.30
N GLN A 91 -18.83 1.46 0.66
CA GLN A 91 -17.53 1.27 0.02
C GLN A 91 -16.81 -0.03 0.38
N TYR A 92 -17.26 -0.74 1.41
CA TYR A 92 -16.80 -2.10 1.71
C TYR A 92 -17.04 -3.07 0.55
N GLN A 93 -17.94 -2.75 -0.38
CA GLN A 93 -18.28 -3.60 -1.53
C GLN A 93 -17.09 -3.82 -2.47
N ILE A 94 -16.09 -2.93 -2.49
CA ILE A 94 -14.86 -3.14 -3.27
C ILE A 94 -14.13 -4.44 -2.91
N PHE A 95 -14.33 -4.93 -1.70
CA PHE A 95 -13.75 -6.18 -1.23
C PHE A 95 -14.55 -7.43 -1.62
N PHE A 96 -15.75 -7.24 -2.18
CA PHE A 96 -16.62 -8.35 -2.61
C PHE A 96 -16.79 -8.42 -4.13
N ILE A 97 -15.93 -7.76 -4.88
CA ILE A 97 -15.84 -7.91 -6.34
C ILE A 97 -15.58 -9.39 -6.64
N PRO A 98 -16.39 -10.05 -7.50
CA PRO A 98 -16.31 -11.49 -7.72
C PRO A 98 -14.91 -12.00 -8.08
N ARG A 99 -14.18 -11.23 -8.88
CA ARG A 99 -12.81 -11.58 -9.29
C ARG A 99 -11.84 -11.57 -8.10
N LEU A 100 -11.91 -10.54 -7.24
CA LEU A 100 -11.12 -10.49 -6.01
C LEU A 100 -11.44 -11.68 -5.10
N VAL A 101 -12.72 -11.96 -4.88
CA VAL A 101 -13.16 -13.10 -4.05
C VAL A 101 -12.62 -14.42 -4.59
N GLN A 102 -12.66 -14.62 -5.90
CA GLN A 102 -12.13 -15.80 -6.56
C GLN A 102 -10.62 -15.95 -6.30
N GLU A 103 -9.85 -14.87 -6.55
CA GLU A 103 -8.40 -14.89 -6.37
C GLU A 103 -8.01 -15.10 -4.90
N VAL A 104 -8.67 -14.41 -3.97
CA VAL A 104 -8.42 -14.58 -2.53
C VAL A 104 -8.69 -16.02 -2.07
N ASN A 105 -9.74 -16.66 -2.60
CA ASN A 105 -10.06 -18.04 -2.22
C ASN A 105 -9.09 -19.08 -2.80
N LYS A 106 -8.57 -18.82 -4.00
CA LYS A 106 -7.66 -19.72 -4.72
C LYS A 106 -6.31 -19.87 -4.01
N HIS A 107 -5.85 -18.85 -3.34
CA HIS A 107 -4.50 -18.80 -2.79
C HIS A 107 -4.47 -18.95 -1.26
N SER A 108 -3.61 -19.83 -0.78
CA SER A 108 -3.45 -20.09 0.66
C SER A 108 -2.60 -19.02 1.35
N PHE A 109 -1.59 -18.50 0.65
CA PHE A 109 -0.71 -17.43 1.14
C PHE A 109 -0.17 -16.57 -0.02
N PRO A 110 0.14 -15.30 0.24
CA PRO A 110 0.55 -14.33 -0.77
C PRO A 110 1.78 -14.66 -1.62
N GLN A 111 2.63 -15.60 -1.23
CA GLN A 111 3.79 -15.97 -2.05
C GLN A 111 3.43 -16.46 -3.45
N ASP A 112 2.22 -17.00 -3.62
CA ASP A 112 1.76 -17.54 -4.90
C ASP A 112 0.98 -16.51 -5.74
N LEU A 113 0.56 -15.41 -5.10
CA LEU A 113 -0.32 -14.41 -5.73
C LEU A 113 0.30 -13.08 -5.93
N PHE A 114 1.22 -12.79 -5.05
CA PHE A 114 1.53 -11.40 -4.85
C PHE A 114 2.99 -11.22 -5.11
N ILE A 115 3.16 -10.42 -6.05
CA ILE A 115 4.25 -9.50 -5.99
C ILE A 115 3.94 -8.61 -4.79
N PHE A 116 4.16 -9.10 -3.56
CA PHE A 116 4.43 -8.22 -2.46
C PHE A 116 5.73 -7.53 -2.79
N LEU A 117 5.63 -6.56 -3.69
CA LEU A 117 6.73 -5.67 -3.93
C LEU A 117 6.80 -4.76 -2.73
N PRO A 118 7.77 -4.99 -1.81
CA PRO A 118 8.01 -4.00 -0.80
C PRO A 118 8.46 -2.74 -1.52
N TYR A 119 7.73 -1.66 -1.33
CA TYR A 119 8.16 -0.36 -1.82
C TYR A 119 8.29 0.61 -0.64
N PHE A 120 9.22 1.52 -0.80
CA PHE A 120 9.41 2.59 0.15
C PHE A 120 8.48 3.75 -0.19
N ASN A 121 7.49 3.98 0.67
CA ASN A 121 6.62 5.14 0.54
C ASN A 121 7.41 6.40 0.95
N THR A 122 7.70 7.26 -0.01
CA THR A 122 8.49 8.48 0.19
C THR A 122 7.76 9.54 1.02
N VAL A 123 6.44 9.46 1.11
CA VAL A 123 5.62 10.46 1.84
C VAL A 123 5.72 10.24 3.35
N ASP A 124 5.51 9.03 3.81
CA ASP A 124 5.53 8.70 5.23
C ASP A 124 6.80 7.97 5.68
N LYS A 125 7.75 7.77 4.77
CA LYS A 125 9.05 7.11 5.00
C LYS A 125 8.93 5.71 5.60
N LYS A 126 7.92 4.95 5.19
CA LYS A 126 7.68 3.59 5.64
C LYS A 126 7.68 2.61 4.50
N CYS A 127 8.00 1.36 4.83
CA CYS A 127 7.83 0.26 3.88
C CYS A 127 6.35 -0.12 3.79
N SER A 128 5.88 -0.27 2.57
CA SER A 128 4.54 -0.73 2.24
C SER A 128 4.64 -1.93 1.32
N TYR A 129 3.60 -2.71 1.27
CA TYR A 129 3.46 -3.87 0.38
C TYR A 129 2.21 -3.68 -0.46
N SER A 130 2.25 -4.13 -1.69
CA SER A 130 1.08 -4.13 -2.56
C SER A 130 0.68 -5.54 -2.93
N PHE A 131 -0.60 -5.80 -2.95
CA PHE A 131 -1.14 -6.98 -3.60
C PHE A 131 -2.15 -6.59 -4.67
N SER A 132 -2.22 -7.39 -5.72
CA SER A 132 -3.04 -7.04 -6.87
C SER A 132 -3.79 -8.26 -7.40
N TYR A 133 -4.78 -8.00 -8.22
CA TYR A 133 -5.48 -9.00 -9.00
C TYR A 133 -5.92 -8.40 -10.34
N ILE A 134 -6.07 -9.25 -11.35
CA ILE A 134 -6.60 -8.83 -12.65
C ILE A 134 -8.12 -8.65 -12.49
N ALA A 135 -8.57 -7.41 -12.53
CA ALA A 135 -9.98 -7.06 -12.43
C ALA A 135 -10.72 -7.22 -13.76
N ILE A 136 -10.02 -6.89 -14.84
CA ILE A 136 -10.51 -7.00 -16.23
C ILE A 136 -9.41 -7.64 -17.05
N ASP A 137 -9.73 -8.74 -17.73
CA ASP A 137 -8.78 -9.37 -18.63
C ASP A 137 -8.59 -8.52 -19.90
N GLU A 138 -7.34 -8.44 -20.38
CA GLU A 138 -7.03 -7.83 -21.66
C GLU A 138 -7.67 -8.62 -22.81
N ASN A 139 -8.17 -7.90 -23.81
CA ASN A 139 -8.65 -8.49 -25.06
C ASN A 139 -8.35 -7.51 -26.22
N ALA A 140 -8.71 -7.91 -27.45
CA ALA A 140 -8.42 -7.15 -28.67
C ALA A 140 -9.09 -5.76 -28.71
N GLU A 141 -10.12 -5.53 -27.89
CA GLU A 141 -10.94 -4.32 -27.93
C GLU A 141 -10.62 -3.36 -26.79
N ARG A 142 -10.01 -3.85 -25.72
CA ARG A 142 -9.70 -3.03 -24.52
C ARG A 142 -8.46 -3.52 -23.79
N PRO A 143 -7.69 -2.61 -23.18
CA PRO A 143 -6.63 -2.97 -22.27
C PRO A 143 -7.20 -3.73 -21.06
N GLY A 144 -6.38 -4.57 -20.47
CA GLY A 144 -6.67 -5.18 -19.18
C GLY A 144 -6.71 -4.12 -18.07
N MET A 145 -7.17 -4.51 -16.89
CA MET A 145 -7.14 -3.65 -15.72
C MET A 145 -6.72 -4.46 -14.49
N GLN A 146 -5.75 -3.96 -13.77
CA GLN A 146 -5.25 -4.55 -12.55
C GLN A 146 -5.57 -3.66 -11.37
N HIS A 147 -6.19 -4.21 -10.34
CA HIS A 147 -6.46 -3.52 -9.08
C HIS A 147 -5.42 -3.89 -8.04
N PHE A 148 -5.01 -2.89 -7.27
CA PHE A 148 -4.00 -2.99 -6.22
C PHE A 148 -4.58 -2.58 -4.87
N PHE A 149 -4.10 -3.21 -3.82
CA PHE A 149 -4.28 -2.77 -2.45
C PHE A 149 -2.91 -2.59 -1.81
N ASP A 150 -2.65 -1.42 -1.27
CA ASP A 150 -1.45 -1.18 -0.49
C ASP A 150 -1.72 -1.43 0.97
N ILE A 151 -0.78 -2.12 1.60
CA ILE A 151 -0.81 -2.39 3.03
C ILE A 151 0.45 -1.87 3.71
N GLN A 152 0.30 -1.38 4.91
CA GLN A 152 1.38 -0.83 5.70
C GLN A 152 1.27 -1.28 7.16
N LYS A 153 2.42 -1.43 7.81
CA LYS A 153 2.49 -1.77 9.23
C LYS A 153 2.18 -0.56 10.08
N ILE A 154 1.08 -0.65 10.83
CA ILE A 154 0.58 0.40 11.74
C ILE A 154 0.33 -0.23 13.09
N ASN A 155 1.00 0.28 14.13
CA ASN A 155 0.90 -0.26 15.50
C ASN A 155 1.09 -1.79 15.56
N GLY A 156 2.08 -2.30 14.83
CA GLY A 156 2.43 -3.73 14.83
C GLY A 156 1.53 -4.63 13.99
N GLN A 157 0.55 -4.10 13.27
CA GLN A 157 -0.36 -4.86 12.40
C GLN A 157 -0.38 -4.28 10.99
N PHE A 158 -0.57 -5.12 9.98
CA PHE A 158 -0.80 -4.63 8.63
C PHE A 158 -2.21 -4.10 8.44
N LYS A 159 -2.32 -2.95 7.79
CA LYS A 159 -3.58 -2.28 7.43
C LYS A 159 -3.57 -1.87 5.97
N ILE A 160 -4.71 -1.97 5.32
CA ILE A 160 -4.92 -1.42 3.99
C ILE A 160 -4.95 0.11 4.11
N ILE A 161 -4.13 0.78 3.30
CA ILE A 161 -3.95 2.23 3.30
C ILE A 161 -4.36 2.90 1.99
N SER A 162 -4.44 2.14 0.90
CA SER A 162 -4.91 2.61 -0.40
C SER A 162 -5.42 1.46 -1.26
N ALA A 163 -6.21 1.80 -2.27
CA ALA A 163 -6.64 0.94 -3.34
C ALA A 163 -6.56 1.73 -4.65
N TRP A 164 -5.96 1.14 -5.71
CA TRP A 164 -5.70 1.85 -6.95
C TRP A 164 -5.64 0.89 -8.15
N THR A 165 -5.66 1.46 -9.36
CA THR A 165 -5.69 0.69 -10.61
C THR A 165 -4.55 1.05 -11.54
N VAL A 166 -4.20 0.10 -12.40
CA VAL A 166 -3.46 0.35 -13.64
C VAL A 166 -4.15 -0.37 -14.80
N PRO A 167 -4.12 0.26 -15.99
CA PRO A 167 -4.52 -0.39 -17.23
C PRO A 167 -3.55 -1.49 -17.62
#